data_bb034acf14a0e047d52d9a3c33a7a771
#
_entry.id   bb034acf14a0e047d52d9a3c33a7a771
#
_cell.length_a   1.000
_cell.length_b   1.000
_cell.length_c   1.000
_cell.angle_alpha   90.00
_cell.angle_beta   90.00
_cell.angle_gamma   90.00
#
_symmetry.space_group_name_H-M   'P 1'
#
loop_
_entity.id
_entity.type
_entity.pdbx_description
1 polymer ?
#
loop_
_entity_poly.entity_id
_entity_poly.type
_entity_poly.pdbx_seq_one_letter_code
_entity_poly.pdbx_strand_id
1 'polypeptide(L)'
;VVVADLNLEGAKQVAEEINSSGGKAIAISMDVTSEEDVNNGFKKTITDLGGIDIVFSNAGIQIVHPIEEFPFAEWKKMMAIHADGAFLTAKAAFTEMKKSGKGGQILFMGSAHSHLASPFKSPYCFAKHGLLGLARVLAKEGGEFNIHTYVVCPGFVRTPLVEKQIPEQAKIKGITEEEVISTIMLKDTVDKKFTTLEEVANLVSFFAHDEAGVMTGQSLLVSHGWGMC
;
A
#
# COMPACT_ATOMS: atom_id res chain seq x y z
N VAL A 1 -1.23 -15.69 -8.96
CA VAL A 1 -0.77 -14.45 -8.31
C VAL A 1 0.56 -14.03 -8.92
N VAL A 2 0.84 -12.72 -9.00
CA VAL A 2 2.17 -12.18 -9.27
C VAL A 2 2.67 -11.49 -8.01
N VAL A 3 3.83 -11.90 -7.54
CA VAL A 3 4.58 -11.22 -6.48
C VAL A 3 5.63 -10.36 -7.15
N ALA A 4 5.39 -9.06 -7.22
CA ALA A 4 6.29 -8.09 -7.82
C ALA A 4 7.00 -7.28 -6.73
N ASP A 5 8.32 -7.31 -6.71
CA ASP A 5 9.14 -6.59 -5.74
C ASP A 5 10.49 -6.22 -6.37
N LEU A 6 11.12 -5.16 -5.86
CA LEU A 6 12.50 -4.82 -6.21
C LEU A 6 13.48 -5.92 -5.74
N ASN A 7 13.17 -6.58 -4.63
CA ASN A 7 13.87 -7.74 -4.10
C ASN A 7 13.31 -9.03 -4.72
N LEU A 8 13.84 -9.43 -5.87
CA LEU A 8 13.39 -10.62 -6.59
C LEU A 8 13.49 -11.91 -5.73
N GLU A 9 14.51 -12.06 -4.90
CA GLU A 9 14.68 -13.27 -4.07
C GLU A 9 13.58 -13.36 -3.01
N GLY A 10 13.24 -12.25 -2.36
CA GLY A 10 12.07 -12.19 -1.46
C GLY A 10 10.76 -12.48 -2.19
N ALA A 11 10.58 -11.96 -3.40
CA ALA A 11 9.40 -12.25 -4.21
C ALA A 11 9.30 -13.74 -4.59
N LYS A 12 10.42 -14.38 -4.93
CA LYS A 12 10.47 -15.83 -5.21
C LYS A 12 10.07 -16.66 -4.00
N GLN A 13 10.59 -16.33 -2.82
CA GLN A 13 10.24 -17.03 -1.59
C GLN A 13 8.73 -17.00 -1.35
N VAL A 14 8.10 -15.83 -1.44
CA VAL A 14 6.64 -15.70 -1.27
C VAL A 14 5.87 -16.45 -2.36
N ALA A 15 6.33 -16.41 -3.61
CA ALA A 15 5.71 -17.17 -4.68
C ALA A 15 5.79 -18.70 -4.45
N GLU A 16 6.91 -19.20 -3.91
CA GLU A 16 7.09 -20.59 -3.52
C GLU A 16 6.16 -21.00 -2.37
N GLU A 17 6.00 -20.15 -1.36
CA GLU A 17 5.06 -20.36 -0.25
C GLU A 17 3.61 -20.50 -0.77
N ILE A 18 3.19 -19.62 -1.68
CA ILE A 18 1.87 -19.70 -2.32
C ILE A 18 1.70 -21.00 -3.12
N ASN A 19 2.71 -21.36 -3.92
CA ASN A 19 2.67 -22.58 -4.74
C ASN A 19 2.64 -23.85 -3.87
N SER A 20 3.40 -23.86 -2.78
CA SER A 20 3.44 -24.98 -1.81
C SER A 20 2.12 -25.14 -1.06
N SER A 21 1.35 -24.05 -0.93
CA SER A 21 0.01 -24.07 -0.34
C SER A 21 -1.11 -24.41 -1.35
N GLY A 22 -0.76 -24.84 -2.57
CA GLY A 22 -1.69 -25.23 -3.61
C GLY A 22 -2.19 -24.07 -4.49
N GLY A 23 -1.66 -22.88 -4.33
CA GLY A 23 -1.91 -21.74 -5.20
C GLY A 23 -1.06 -21.78 -6.48
N LYS A 24 -1.16 -20.71 -7.28
CA LYS A 24 -0.31 -20.50 -8.46
C LYS A 24 0.26 -19.10 -8.41
N ALA A 25 1.58 -18.97 -8.26
CA ALA A 25 2.27 -17.70 -8.20
C ALA A 25 3.56 -17.69 -9.01
N ILE A 26 3.92 -16.51 -9.50
CA ILE A 26 5.20 -16.20 -10.12
C ILE A 26 5.82 -14.97 -9.46
N ALA A 27 7.14 -14.85 -9.49
CA ALA A 27 7.87 -13.70 -9.00
C ALA A 27 8.38 -12.83 -10.17
N ILE A 28 8.30 -11.51 -10.02
CA ILE A 28 8.80 -10.53 -11.00
C ILE A 28 9.63 -9.48 -10.26
N SER A 29 10.84 -9.18 -10.76
CA SER A 29 11.57 -7.99 -10.33
C SER A 29 10.93 -6.77 -10.97
N MET A 30 10.54 -5.78 -10.17
CA MET A 30 9.87 -4.57 -10.65
C MET A 30 10.17 -3.38 -9.73
N ASP A 31 10.78 -2.34 -10.28
CA ASP A 31 10.90 -1.05 -9.62
C ASP A 31 9.67 -0.20 -9.95
N VAL A 32 8.84 0.06 -8.95
CA VAL A 32 7.63 0.89 -9.14
C VAL A 32 7.93 2.34 -9.52
N THR A 33 9.16 2.82 -9.32
CA THR A 33 9.58 4.17 -9.72
C THR A 33 10.00 4.27 -11.19
N SER A 34 10.09 3.13 -11.89
CA SER A 34 10.42 3.02 -13.30
C SER A 34 9.17 2.68 -14.12
N GLU A 35 8.72 3.60 -14.97
CA GLU A 35 7.58 3.34 -15.86
C GLU A 35 7.86 2.15 -16.80
N GLU A 36 9.11 1.98 -17.25
CA GLU A 36 9.52 0.86 -18.09
C GLU A 36 9.38 -0.47 -17.36
N ASP A 37 9.89 -0.56 -16.11
CA ASP A 37 9.81 -1.79 -15.30
C ASP A 37 8.36 -2.16 -14.99
N VAL A 38 7.53 -1.18 -14.63
CA VAL A 38 6.10 -1.39 -14.40
C VAL A 38 5.44 -1.95 -15.66
N ASN A 39 5.64 -1.31 -16.83
CA ASN A 39 5.04 -1.77 -18.07
C ASN A 39 5.52 -3.19 -18.46
N ASN A 40 6.81 -3.49 -18.27
CA ASN A 40 7.36 -4.82 -18.53
C ASN A 40 6.80 -5.87 -17.57
N GLY A 41 6.63 -5.53 -16.28
CA GLY A 41 6.02 -6.40 -15.28
C GLY A 41 4.56 -6.75 -15.64
N PHE A 42 3.76 -5.76 -16.04
CA PHE A 42 2.39 -5.97 -16.49
C PHE A 42 2.31 -6.82 -17.77
N LYS A 43 3.15 -6.52 -18.77
CA LYS A 43 3.25 -7.31 -20.00
C LYS A 43 3.60 -8.78 -19.71
N LYS A 44 4.58 -9.02 -18.84
CA LYS A 44 4.97 -10.36 -18.41
C LYS A 44 3.82 -11.07 -17.70
N THR A 45 3.12 -10.40 -16.79
CA THR A 45 1.94 -10.93 -16.10
C THR A 45 0.89 -11.43 -17.09
N ILE A 46 0.54 -10.62 -18.08
CA ILE A 46 -0.45 -10.97 -19.10
C ILE A 46 0.02 -12.15 -19.94
N THR A 47 1.32 -12.17 -20.33
CA THR A 47 1.89 -13.26 -21.13
C THR A 47 1.85 -14.59 -20.38
N ASP A 48 2.20 -14.59 -19.09
CA ASP A 48 2.39 -15.82 -18.30
C ASP A 48 1.09 -16.32 -17.66
N LEU A 49 0.16 -15.41 -17.31
CA LEU A 49 -1.07 -15.73 -16.58
C LEU A 49 -2.37 -15.40 -17.33
N GLY A 50 -2.29 -14.73 -18.48
CA GLY A 50 -3.41 -14.50 -19.38
C GLY A 50 -4.25 -13.25 -19.10
N GLY A 51 -3.99 -12.51 -18.01
CA GLY A 51 -4.74 -11.30 -17.70
C GLY A 51 -4.46 -10.75 -16.30
N ILE A 52 -5.17 -9.67 -15.98
CA ILE A 52 -5.07 -8.98 -14.68
C ILE A 52 -6.48 -8.61 -14.25
N ASP A 53 -6.90 -9.11 -13.11
CA ASP A 53 -8.23 -8.87 -12.54
C ASP A 53 -8.14 -7.98 -11.29
N ILE A 54 -7.09 -8.14 -10.49
CA ILE A 54 -6.87 -7.40 -9.24
C ILE A 54 -5.43 -6.91 -9.20
N VAL A 55 -5.24 -5.66 -8.84
CA VAL A 55 -3.92 -5.07 -8.58
C VAL A 55 -3.90 -4.45 -7.19
N PHE A 56 -2.89 -4.78 -6.40
CA PHE A 56 -2.65 -4.18 -5.11
C PHE A 56 -1.32 -3.41 -5.11
N SER A 57 -1.40 -2.08 -5.21
CA SER A 57 -0.25 -1.19 -5.11
C SER A 57 0.17 -1.04 -3.65
N ASN A 58 1.17 -1.82 -3.25
CA ASN A 58 1.60 -1.97 -1.86
C ASN A 58 2.98 -1.37 -1.58
N ALA A 59 3.87 -1.25 -2.57
CA ALA A 59 5.25 -0.80 -2.37
C ALA A 59 5.34 0.49 -1.54
N GLY A 60 6.25 0.53 -0.59
CA GLY A 60 6.40 1.68 0.28
C GLY A 60 7.57 1.59 1.23
N ILE A 61 8.03 2.75 1.70
CA ILE A 61 9.08 2.90 2.70
C ILE A 61 8.66 3.92 3.75
N GLN A 62 9.38 3.98 4.85
CA GLN A 62 9.21 5.02 5.87
C GLN A 62 10.55 5.62 6.25
N ILE A 63 10.58 6.96 6.27
CA ILE A 63 11.69 7.77 6.76
C ILE A 63 11.08 8.83 7.69
N VAL A 64 11.72 9.07 8.82
CA VAL A 64 11.22 9.99 9.85
C VAL A 64 12.27 11.06 10.18
N HIS A 65 11.89 12.32 10.04
CA HIS A 65 12.70 13.49 10.45
C HIS A 65 11.78 14.64 10.86
N PRO A 66 12.21 15.53 11.75
CA PRO A 66 11.59 16.85 11.88
C PRO A 66 11.51 17.54 10.52
N ILE A 67 10.49 18.37 10.29
CA ILE A 67 10.27 18.97 8.97
C ILE A 67 11.44 19.85 8.53
N GLU A 68 12.04 20.59 9.47
CA GLU A 68 13.18 21.46 9.24
C GLU A 68 14.48 20.72 8.92
N GLU A 69 14.59 19.46 9.30
CA GLU A 69 15.75 18.58 9.07
C GLU A 69 15.51 17.57 7.96
N PHE A 70 14.31 17.56 7.34
CA PHE A 70 13.97 16.52 6.38
C PHE A 70 14.75 16.68 5.07
N PRO A 71 15.68 15.75 4.70
CA PRO A 71 16.48 15.87 3.49
C PRO A 71 15.58 15.84 2.24
N PHE A 72 15.73 16.82 1.36
CA PHE A 72 14.91 16.90 0.14
C PHE A 72 15.07 15.67 -0.77
N ALA A 73 16.26 15.05 -0.77
CA ALA A 73 16.49 13.81 -1.52
C ALA A 73 15.62 12.65 -0.99
N GLU A 74 15.45 12.55 0.33
CA GLU A 74 14.60 11.54 0.96
C GLU A 74 13.12 11.83 0.76
N TRP A 75 12.72 13.11 0.79
CA TRP A 75 11.38 13.52 0.35
C TRP A 75 11.09 13.03 -1.07
N LYS A 76 11.97 13.33 -2.03
CA LYS A 76 11.80 12.89 -3.42
C LYS A 76 11.74 11.37 -3.56
N LYS A 77 12.61 10.65 -2.83
CA LYS A 77 12.61 9.19 -2.82
C LYS A 77 11.26 8.64 -2.34
N MET A 78 10.71 9.18 -1.26
CA MET A 78 9.42 8.76 -0.74
C MET A 78 8.28 9.07 -1.72
N MET A 79 8.30 10.25 -2.35
CA MET A 79 7.32 10.62 -3.36
C MET A 79 7.38 9.70 -4.59
N ALA A 80 8.59 9.40 -5.09
CA ALA A 80 8.77 8.50 -6.22
C ALA A 80 8.18 7.10 -5.94
N ILE A 81 8.36 6.55 -4.73
CA ILE A 81 7.85 5.21 -4.41
C ILE A 81 6.34 5.26 -4.13
N HIS A 82 5.89 6.17 -3.25
CA HIS A 82 4.51 6.16 -2.77
C HIS A 82 3.50 6.83 -3.69
N ALA A 83 3.88 7.92 -4.38
CA ALA A 83 2.99 8.67 -5.25
C ALA A 83 3.17 8.26 -6.72
N ASP A 84 4.39 8.43 -7.26
CA ASP A 84 4.64 8.12 -8.66
C ASP A 84 4.51 6.61 -8.91
N GLY A 85 5.03 5.76 -8.02
CA GLY A 85 4.92 4.30 -8.12
C GLY A 85 3.47 3.81 -8.06
N ALA A 86 2.64 4.38 -7.19
CA ALA A 86 1.23 4.06 -7.14
C ALA A 86 0.50 4.52 -8.42
N PHE A 87 0.82 5.70 -8.93
CA PHE A 87 0.28 6.21 -10.19
C PHE A 87 0.67 5.33 -11.38
N LEU A 88 1.95 4.98 -11.53
CA LEU A 88 2.42 4.14 -12.63
C LEU A 88 1.77 2.75 -12.61
N THR A 89 1.71 2.13 -11.43
CA THR A 89 1.06 0.83 -11.23
C THR A 89 -0.43 0.90 -11.58
N ALA A 90 -1.12 1.92 -11.09
CA ALA A 90 -2.55 2.10 -11.36
C ALA A 90 -2.83 2.41 -12.84
N LYS A 91 -2.00 3.24 -13.49
CA LYS A 91 -2.08 3.55 -14.92
C LYS A 91 -1.97 2.29 -15.77
N ALA A 92 -0.97 1.45 -15.47
CA ALA A 92 -0.78 0.19 -16.20
C ALA A 92 -1.96 -0.77 -15.97
N ALA A 93 -2.41 -0.92 -14.71
CA ALA A 93 -3.57 -1.74 -14.36
C ALA A 93 -4.84 -1.28 -15.10
N PHE A 94 -5.15 -0.01 -14.99
CA PHE A 94 -6.33 0.60 -15.62
C PHE A 94 -6.33 0.40 -17.14
N THR A 95 -5.17 0.61 -17.78
CA THR A 95 -5.00 0.42 -19.22
C THR A 95 -5.31 -1.01 -19.64
N GLU A 96 -4.76 -1.99 -18.94
CA GLU A 96 -4.96 -3.40 -19.30
C GLU A 96 -6.37 -3.92 -18.95
N MET A 97 -6.94 -3.49 -17.81
CA MET A 97 -8.33 -3.81 -17.45
C MET A 97 -9.33 -3.24 -18.45
N LYS A 98 -9.14 -1.98 -18.87
CA LYS A 98 -9.96 -1.34 -19.91
C LYS A 98 -9.83 -2.07 -21.26
N LYS A 99 -8.61 -2.41 -21.68
CA LYS A 99 -8.33 -3.12 -22.92
C LYS A 99 -8.92 -4.53 -22.95
N SER A 100 -8.92 -5.23 -21.82
CA SER A 100 -9.53 -6.57 -21.71
C SER A 100 -11.05 -6.54 -21.79
N GLY A 101 -11.69 -5.43 -21.46
CA GLY A 101 -13.14 -5.28 -21.36
C GLY A 101 -13.78 -6.02 -20.17
N LYS A 102 -12.99 -6.63 -19.30
CA LYS A 102 -13.48 -7.37 -18.13
C LYS A 102 -13.65 -6.51 -16.88
N GLY A 103 -12.98 -5.35 -16.86
CA GLY A 103 -12.88 -4.55 -15.65
C GLY A 103 -11.87 -5.12 -14.64
N GLY A 104 -12.03 -4.81 -13.37
CA GLY A 104 -11.18 -5.30 -12.29
C GLY A 104 -11.10 -4.37 -11.09
N GLN A 105 -10.29 -4.73 -10.10
CA GLN A 105 -10.09 -3.98 -8.86
C GLN A 105 -8.66 -3.46 -8.74
N ILE A 106 -8.52 -2.18 -8.39
CA ILE A 106 -7.23 -1.54 -8.08
C ILE A 106 -7.26 -1.11 -6.62
N LEU A 107 -6.46 -1.75 -5.80
CA LEU A 107 -6.32 -1.46 -4.39
C LEU A 107 -5.02 -0.72 -4.12
N PHE A 108 -5.07 0.24 -3.21
CA PHE A 108 -3.90 0.96 -2.73
C PHE A 108 -3.65 0.67 -1.25
N MET A 109 -2.40 0.43 -0.90
CA MET A 109 -1.97 0.42 0.49
C MET A 109 -1.88 1.86 1.01
N GLY A 110 -2.96 2.30 1.62
CA GLY A 110 -3.02 3.54 2.39
C GLY A 110 -2.33 3.42 3.75
N SER A 111 -2.88 4.09 4.72
CA SER A 111 -2.52 4.06 6.14
C SER A 111 -3.61 4.80 6.93
N ALA A 112 -3.66 4.66 8.23
CA ALA A 112 -4.35 5.63 9.08
C ALA A 112 -3.87 7.07 8.79
N HIS A 113 -2.60 7.21 8.37
CA HIS A 113 -2.02 8.47 7.88
C HIS A 113 -2.55 8.94 6.50
N SER A 114 -3.49 8.25 5.91
CA SER A 114 -4.27 8.77 4.78
C SER A 114 -5.37 9.73 5.24
N HIS A 115 -5.73 9.71 6.53
CA HIS A 115 -6.76 10.53 7.17
C HIS A 115 -6.22 11.40 8.30
N LEU A 116 -5.13 10.95 8.93
CA LEU A 116 -4.53 11.56 10.11
C LEU A 116 -3.08 11.99 9.83
N ALA A 117 -2.54 12.82 10.69
CA ALA A 117 -1.14 13.20 10.64
C ALA A 117 -0.39 12.76 11.91
N SER A 118 0.91 12.53 11.75
CA SER A 118 1.83 12.35 12.87
C SER A 118 3.08 13.19 12.64
N PRO A 119 3.69 13.73 13.70
CA PRO A 119 4.96 14.43 13.59
C PRO A 119 6.03 13.56 12.90
N PHE A 120 6.98 14.21 12.24
CA PHE A 120 8.16 13.62 11.59
C PHE A 120 7.88 12.79 10.33
N LYS A 121 6.62 12.74 9.84
CA LYS A 121 6.19 11.90 8.72
C LYS A 121 5.65 12.72 7.55
N SER A 122 6.20 13.91 7.30
CA SER A 122 5.65 14.83 6.29
C SER A 122 5.48 14.23 4.90
N PRO A 123 6.46 13.59 4.23
CA PRO A 123 6.27 13.00 2.91
C PRO A 123 5.34 11.79 2.94
N TYR A 124 5.38 11.01 4.02
CA TYR A 124 4.52 9.84 4.17
C TYR A 124 3.04 10.24 4.25
N CYS A 125 2.71 11.15 5.18
CA CYS A 125 1.34 11.64 5.31
C CYS A 125 0.86 12.31 4.02
N PHE A 126 1.70 13.14 3.37
CA PHE A 126 1.37 13.76 2.10
C PHE A 126 1.02 12.73 1.03
N ALA A 127 1.89 11.73 0.83
CA ALA A 127 1.67 10.69 -0.18
C ALA A 127 0.42 9.84 0.14
N LYS A 128 0.25 9.43 1.42
CA LYS A 128 -0.89 8.58 1.80
C LYS A 128 -2.23 9.32 1.72
N HIS A 129 -2.30 10.62 1.99
CA HIS A 129 -3.48 11.44 1.69
C HIS A 129 -3.72 11.55 0.18
N GLY A 130 -2.66 11.69 -0.62
CA GLY A 130 -2.74 11.75 -2.08
C GLY A 130 -3.38 10.51 -2.71
N LEU A 131 -3.14 9.31 -2.13
CA LEU A 131 -3.74 8.07 -2.61
C LEU A 131 -5.27 8.08 -2.56
N LEU A 132 -5.89 8.77 -1.60
CA LEU A 132 -7.35 8.92 -1.54
C LEU A 132 -7.87 9.70 -2.76
N GLY A 133 -7.16 10.78 -3.13
CA GLY A 133 -7.48 11.56 -4.32
C GLY A 133 -7.36 10.73 -5.59
N LEU A 134 -6.24 10.03 -5.75
CA LEU A 134 -5.99 9.16 -6.91
C LEU A 134 -7.07 8.07 -7.05
N ALA A 135 -7.36 7.34 -5.97
CA ALA A 135 -8.38 6.30 -5.97
C ALA A 135 -9.76 6.85 -6.38
N ARG A 136 -10.15 8.00 -5.85
CA ARG A 136 -11.45 8.62 -6.17
C ARG A 136 -11.55 9.08 -7.64
N VAL A 137 -10.47 9.58 -8.22
CA VAL A 137 -10.43 9.92 -9.65
C VAL A 137 -10.59 8.66 -10.50
N LEU A 138 -9.79 7.63 -10.21
CA LEU A 138 -9.85 6.36 -10.94
C LEU A 138 -11.20 5.66 -10.79
N ALA A 139 -11.87 5.76 -9.64
CA ALA A 139 -13.24 5.26 -9.45
C ALA A 139 -14.23 5.92 -10.41
N LYS A 140 -14.09 7.24 -10.60
CA LYS A 140 -14.96 7.98 -11.53
C LYS A 140 -14.69 7.66 -12.99
N GLU A 141 -13.41 7.54 -13.35
CA GLU A 141 -12.99 7.21 -14.71
C GLU A 141 -13.24 5.74 -15.06
N GLY A 142 -13.19 4.85 -14.05
CA GLY A 142 -13.32 3.41 -14.20
C GLY A 142 -14.74 2.88 -14.29
N GLY A 143 -15.74 3.67 -13.86
CA GLY A 143 -17.12 3.19 -13.74
C GLY A 143 -17.71 2.63 -15.02
N GLU A 144 -17.45 3.25 -16.17
CA GLU A 144 -17.90 2.77 -17.49
C GLU A 144 -17.25 1.44 -17.92
N PHE A 145 -16.11 1.11 -17.32
CA PHE A 145 -15.29 -0.06 -17.67
C PHE A 145 -15.34 -1.16 -16.62
N ASN A 146 -16.23 -1.05 -15.63
CA ASN A 146 -16.30 -1.97 -14.49
C ASN A 146 -14.95 -2.08 -13.73
N ILE A 147 -14.23 -0.94 -13.60
CA ILE A 147 -12.97 -0.85 -12.85
C ILE A 147 -13.25 -0.12 -11.53
N HIS A 148 -12.96 -0.78 -10.44
CA HIS A 148 -13.23 -0.30 -9.09
C HIS A 148 -11.94 -0.04 -8.33
N THR A 149 -11.93 0.93 -7.42
CA THR A 149 -10.73 1.32 -6.69
C THR A 149 -10.99 1.47 -5.21
N TYR A 150 -10.01 1.07 -4.38
CA TYR A 150 -10.14 1.06 -2.94
C TYR A 150 -8.84 1.43 -2.27
N VAL A 151 -8.92 1.98 -1.06
CA VAL A 151 -7.74 2.27 -0.24
C VAL A 151 -7.85 1.54 1.10
N VAL A 152 -6.93 0.63 1.35
CA VAL A 152 -6.81 -0.08 2.63
C VAL A 152 -5.95 0.77 3.55
N CYS A 153 -6.45 1.14 4.73
CA CYS A 153 -5.82 2.08 5.65
C CYS A 153 -5.49 1.42 7.00
N PRO A 154 -4.37 0.68 7.11
CA PRO A 154 -3.97 0.08 8.37
C PRO A 154 -3.54 1.12 9.41
N GLY A 155 -3.73 0.77 10.69
CA GLY A 155 -3.03 1.36 11.80
C GLY A 155 -1.56 0.95 11.82
N PHE A 156 -0.95 0.90 13.01
CA PHE A 156 0.40 0.36 13.15
C PHE A 156 0.35 -1.16 13.07
N VAL A 157 1.00 -1.71 12.04
CA VAL A 157 1.18 -3.15 11.85
C VAL A 157 2.62 -3.50 12.22
N ARG A 158 2.81 -4.45 13.14
CA ARG A 158 4.13 -4.83 13.64
C ARG A 158 4.94 -5.56 12.57
N THR A 159 5.60 -4.81 11.72
CA THR A 159 6.41 -5.23 10.59
C THR A 159 7.84 -4.68 10.75
N PRO A 160 8.84 -5.17 9.99
CA PRO A 160 10.17 -4.57 9.97
C PRO A 160 10.16 -3.05 9.75
N LEU A 161 9.19 -2.54 8.98
CA LEU A 161 9.01 -1.09 8.76
C LEU A 161 8.64 -0.34 10.05
N VAL A 162 7.81 -0.92 10.91
CA VAL A 162 7.39 -0.33 12.18
C VAL A 162 8.45 -0.55 13.25
N GLU A 163 9.04 -1.74 13.32
CA GLU A 163 10.11 -2.06 14.27
C GLU A 163 11.30 -1.08 14.14
N LYS A 164 11.68 -0.73 12.91
CA LYS A 164 12.74 0.25 12.65
C LYS A 164 12.39 1.65 13.19
N GLN A 165 11.13 2.05 13.15
CA GLN A 165 10.70 3.38 13.59
C GLN A 165 10.73 3.55 15.12
N ILE A 166 10.66 2.47 15.89
CA ILE A 166 10.59 2.53 17.36
C ILE A 166 11.86 3.19 17.93
N PRO A 167 13.08 2.65 17.69
CA PRO A 167 14.30 3.28 18.18
C PRO A 167 14.57 4.66 17.56
N GLU A 168 14.19 4.88 16.29
CA GLU A 168 14.34 6.19 15.63
C GLU A 168 13.52 7.27 16.36
N GLN A 169 12.25 6.98 16.68
CA GLN A 169 11.39 7.92 17.40
C GLN A 169 11.79 8.08 18.87
N ALA A 170 12.23 7.00 19.52
CA ALA A 170 12.75 7.07 20.89
C ALA A 170 13.93 8.04 20.99
N LYS A 171 14.86 7.94 20.05
CA LYS A 171 16.03 8.86 19.97
C LYS A 171 15.62 10.31 19.72
N ILE A 172 14.71 10.56 18.75
CA ILE A 172 14.26 11.93 18.41
C ILE A 172 13.54 12.58 19.60
N LYS A 173 12.76 11.80 20.36
CA LYS A 173 11.93 12.32 21.45
C LYS A 173 12.61 12.26 22.84
N GLY A 174 13.73 11.56 22.96
CA GLY A 174 14.41 11.37 24.25
C GLY A 174 13.58 10.53 25.25
N ILE A 175 12.84 9.54 24.77
CA ILE A 175 11.99 8.62 25.56
C ILE A 175 12.39 7.17 25.29
N THR A 176 11.85 6.22 26.08
CA THR A 176 12.11 4.78 25.88
C THR A 176 11.33 4.23 24.69
N GLU A 177 11.75 3.06 24.19
CA GLU A 177 11.03 2.35 23.11
C GLU A 177 9.63 1.92 23.58
N GLU A 178 9.46 1.51 24.82
CA GLU A 178 8.19 1.18 25.43
C GLU A 178 7.25 2.39 25.48
N GLU A 179 7.80 3.58 25.77
CA GLU A 179 7.03 4.81 25.74
C GLU A 179 6.63 5.18 24.29
N VAL A 180 7.46 4.93 23.28
CA VAL A 180 7.07 5.10 21.88
C VAL A 180 5.87 4.21 21.55
N ILE A 181 5.92 2.93 21.93
CA ILE A 181 4.82 1.99 21.67
C ILE A 181 3.55 2.44 22.39
N SER A 182 3.62 2.69 23.69
CA SER A 182 2.44 2.94 24.50
C SER A 182 1.83 4.32 24.32
N THR A 183 2.67 5.37 24.17
CA THR A 183 2.21 6.78 24.16
C THR A 183 2.12 7.40 22.78
N ILE A 184 2.67 6.74 21.75
CA ILE A 184 2.64 7.22 20.38
C ILE A 184 1.91 6.26 19.46
N MET A 185 2.35 5.00 19.38
CA MET A 185 1.81 4.06 18.39
C MET A 185 0.44 3.51 18.79
N LEU A 186 0.27 3.14 20.03
CA LEU A 186 -0.97 2.52 20.53
C LEU A 186 -1.85 3.46 21.35
N LYS A 187 -1.44 4.73 21.50
CA LYS A 187 -2.13 5.70 22.34
C LYS A 187 -3.63 5.78 22.05
N ASP A 188 -3.96 5.86 20.78
CA ASP A 188 -5.32 6.15 20.31
C ASP A 188 -6.08 4.88 19.86
N THR A 189 -5.48 3.68 19.97
CA THR A 189 -6.18 2.42 19.77
C THR A 189 -7.03 2.08 21.02
N VAL A 190 -8.22 1.50 20.81
CA VAL A 190 -9.16 1.24 21.92
C VAL A 190 -8.72 0.07 22.81
N ASP A 191 -8.01 -0.90 22.26
CA ASP A 191 -7.58 -2.13 22.94
C ASP A 191 -6.04 -2.23 23.12
N LYS A 192 -5.32 -1.17 22.76
CA LYS A 192 -3.85 -1.06 22.88
C LYS A 192 -3.09 -2.17 22.13
N LYS A 193 -3.60 -2.58 20.97
CA LYS A 193 -2.97 -3.59 20.12
C LYS A 193 -2.50 -3.02 18.79
N PHE A 194 -1.45 -3.65 18.25
CA PHE A 194 -1.07 -3.49 16.86
C PHE A 194 -2.07 -4.21 15.94
N THR A 195 -2.33 -3.62 14.79
CA THR A 195 -3.04 -4.31 13.71
C THR A 195 -2.18 -5.49 13.21
N THR A 196 -2.78 -6.63 12.96
CA THR A 196 -2.11 -7.81 12.44
C THR A 196 -2.07 -7.84 10.93
N LEU A 197 -1.14 -8.62 10.34
CA LEU A 197 -1.11 -8.85 8.90
C LEU A 197 -2.37 -9.53 8.40
N GLU A 198 -2.94 -10.43 9.19
CA GLU A 198 -4.18 -11.14 8.86
C GLU A 198 -5.38 -10.18 8.79
N GLU A 199 -5.52 -9.26 9.74
CA GLU A 199 -6.58 -8.25 9.70
C GLU A 199 -6.49 -7.36 8.47
N VAL A 200 -5.27 -6.97 8.06
CA VAL A 200 -5.06 -6.22 6.82
C VAL A 200 -5.43 -7.09 5.61
N ALA A 201 -4.97 -8.34 5.56
CA ALA A 201 -5.25 -9.26 4.47
C ALA A 201 -6.77 -9.52 4.32
N ASN A 202 -7.51 -9.64 5.42
CA ASN A 202 -8.95 -9.80 5.41
C ASN A 202 -9.65 -8.61 4.76
N LEU A 203 -9.22 -7.36 5.04
CA LEU A 203 -9.78 -6.18 4.40
C LEU A 203 -9.39 -6.09 2.91
N VAL A 204 -8.16 -6.46 2.56
CA VAL A 204 -7.72 -6.56 1.14
C VAL A 204 -8.59 -7.58 0.40
N SER A 205 -8.80 -8.77 0.98
CA SER A 205 -9.66 -9.81 0.41
C SER A 205 -11.11 -9.32 0.27
N PHE A 206 -11.64 -8.62 1.24
CA PHE A 206 -12.99 -8.06 1.19
C PHE A 206 -13.17 -7.11 -0.01
N PHE A 207 -12.26 -6.16 -0.22
CA PHE A 207 -12.31 -5.28 -1.38
C PHE A 207 -12.05 -6.01 -2.71
N ALA A 208 -11.17 -7.00 -2.72
CA ALA A 208 -10.87 -7.78 -3.92
C ALA A 208 -12.08 -8.58 -4.43
N HIS A 209 -13.07 -8.85 -3.57
CA HIS A 209 -14.31 -9.56 -3.90
C HIS A 209 -15.53 -8.63 -4.05
N ASP A 210 -15.37 -7.30 -4.01
CA ASP A 210 -16.47 -6.36 -4.30
C ASP A 210 -16.70 -6.24 -5.81
N GLU A 211 -17.19 -7.30 -6.43
CA GLU A 211 -17.45 -7.36 -7.87
C GLU A 211 -18.49 -6.33 -8.34
N ALA A 212 -19.40 -5.96 -7.46
CA ALA A 212 -20.43 -4.96 -7.76
C ALA A 212 -19.92 -3.51 -7.69
N GLY A 213 -18.72 -3.30 -7.14
CA GLY A 213 -18.11 -1.98 -7.00
C GLY A 213 -18.87 -1.00 -6.11
N VAL A 214 -19.71 -1.50 -5.22
CA VAL A 214 -20.60 -0.67 -4.38
C VAL A 214 -19.78 0.29 -3.50
N MET A 215 -18.57 -0.11 -3.15
CA MET A 215 -17.66 0.67 -2.30
C MET A 215 -16.53 1.33 -3.09
N THR A 216 -16.62 1.43 -4.42
CA THR A 216 -15.57 2.05 -5.24
C THR A 216 -15.25 3.47 -4.79
N GLY A 217 -13.98 3.84 -4.77
CA GLY A 217 -13.47 5.13 -4.28
C GLY A 217 -13.42 5.26 -2.76
N GLN A 218 -13.83 4.23 -2.01
CA GLN A 218 -13.80 4.26 -0.54
C GLN A 218 -12.43 3.87 0.02
N SER A 219 -12.22 4.34 1.25
CA SER A 219 -11.08 3.96 2.08
C SER A 219 -11.57 3.46 3.42
N LEU A 220 -11.04 2.33 3.89
CA LEU A 220 -11.41 1.78 5.18
C LEU A 220 -10.20 1.66 6.11
N LEU A 221 -10.40 2.09 7.35
CA LEU A 221 -9.45 1.94 8.43
C LEU A 221 -9.55 0.52 9.01
N VAL A 222 -8.39 -0.12 9.20
CA VAL A 222 -8.20 -1.34 9.98
C VAL A 222 -7.15 -1.03 11.04
N SER A 223 -7.57 -0.46 12.17
CA SER A 223 -6.69 0.32 13.05
C SER A 223 -7.04 0.24 14.54
N HIS A 224 -7.84 -0.73 14.96
CA HIS A 224 -8.29 -0.85 16.36
C HIS A 224 -8.90 0.44 16.91
N GLY A 225 -9.71 1.13 16.09
CA GLY A 225 -10.40 2.35 16.46
C GLY A 225 -9.56 3.63 16.39
N TRP A 226 -8.27 3.56 16.03
CA TRP A 226 -7.49 4.76 15.78
C TRP A 226 -7.99 5.48 14.51
N GLY A 227 -8.41 6.73 14.69
CA GLY A 227 -8.91 7.56 13.58
C GLY A 227 -10.38 7.32 13.21
N MET A 228 -11.18 6.79 14.12
CA MET A 228 -12.64 6.77 13.97
C MET A 228 -13.16 8.19 13.72
N CYS A 229 -14.01 8.39 12.72
CA CYS A 229 -14.68 9.64 12.37
C CYS A 229 -16.13 9.37 11.95
#